data_00976b76a577204478e653f395121b4d
#
_entry.id   00976b76a577204478e653f395121b4d
#
_cell.length_a   1.000
_cell.length_b   1.000
_cell.length_c   1.000
_cell.angle_alpha   90.00
_cell.angle_beta   90.00
_cell.angle_gamma   90.00
#
_symmetry.space_group_name_H-M   'P 1'
#
loop_
_entity.id
_entity.type
_entity.pdbx_description
1 polymer ?
#
loop_
_entity_poly.entity_id
_entity_poly.type
_entity_poly.pdbx_seq_one_letter_code
_entity_poly.pdbx_strand_id
1 'polypeptide(L)'
;KPKVTHMPAVPPNELAEVMATMSNHNMKLVTRCAFEMQLHTMTRAFELAAMRWCDIDFKLKLWTVPKFYTKGGREHLVPLNEYTLGLLAFMRPISGDQAHVFPSDKQNTKFPHISPYAVNSSLNLTTLKGRLVSHGFRGIASTYLNESTNFKVDAIEMCLA
;
A
#
# COMPACT_ATOMS: atom_id res chain seq x y z
N LYS A 1 11.18 -24.52 18.14
CA LYS A 1 10.33 -23.79 17.19
C LYS A 1 11.22 -22.83 16.40
N PRO A 2 11.11 -22.74 15.07
CA PRO A 2 11.87 -21.76 14.30
C PRO A 2 11.53 -20.35 14.81
N LYS A 3 12.57 -19.52 14.98
CA LYS A 3 12.43 -18.13 15.40
C LYS A 3 11.68 -17.36 14.29
N VAL A 4 10.48 -16.89 14.56
CA VAL A 4 9.72 -16.08 13.61
C VAL A 4 10.46 -14.74 13.46
N THR A 5 11.11 -14.54 12.33
CA THR A 5 11.76 -13.26 12.02
C THR A 5 10.69 -12.34 11.43
N HIS A 6 10.24 -11.38 12.21
CA HIS A 6 9.33 -10.35 11.72
C HIS A 6 10.03 -9.43 10.72
N MET A 7 9.29 -8.98 9.69
CA MET A 7 9.80 -7.99 8.75
C MET A 7 10.04 -6.65 9.48
N PRO A 8 11.09 -5.89 9.12
CA PRO A 8 11.35 -4.59 9.73
C PRO A 8 10.13 -3.67 9.68
N ALA A 9 9.72 -3.19 10.84
CA ALA A 9 8.63 -2.23 11.02
C ALA A 9 8.98 -1.31 12.18
N VAL A 10 8.59 -0.05 12.06
CA VAL A 10 8.70 0.93 13.16
C VAL A 10 7.45 0.86 14.04
N PRO A 11 7.53 1.26 15.31
CA PRO A 11 6.36 1.35 16.16
C PRO A 11 5.40 2.47 15.66
N PRO A 12 4.08 2.40 15.99
CA PRO A 12 3.08 3.35 15.49
C PRO A 12 3.38 4.82 15.83
N ASN A 13 4.01 5.11 16.95
CA ASN A 13 4.39 6.47 17.35
C ASN A 13 5.48 7.11 16.47
N GLU A 14 6.21 6.33 15.68
CA GLU A 14 7.19 6.83 14.70
C GLU A 14 6.57 7.11 13.32
N LEU A 15 5.27 6.89 13.13
CA LEU A 15 4.62 7.09 11.82
C LEU A 15 4.76 8.52 11.30
N ALA A 16 4.76 9.52 12.19
CA ALA A 16 4.97 10.92 11.82
C ALA A 16 6.38 11.14 11.21
N GLU A 17 7.41 10.49 11.77
CA GLU A 17 8.77 10.51 11.20
C GLU A 17 8.81 9.86 9.82
N VAL A 18 8.13 8.73 9.64
CA VAL A 18 8.02 8.05 8.34
C VAL A 18 7.40 8.98 7.30
N MET A 19 6.28 9.62 7.63
CA MET A 19 5.60 10.56 6.74
C MET A 19 6.48 11.76 6.39
N ALA A 20 7.13 12.38 7.37
CA ALA A 20 8.04 13.51 7.15
C ALA A 20 9.22 13.11 6.27
N THR A 21 9.85 11.95 6.54
CA THR A 21 10.97 11.44 5.77
C THR A 21 10.57 11.20 4.31
N MET A 22 9.45 10.53 4.08
CA MET A 22 8.97 10.21 2.74
C MET A 22 8.48 11.46 1.99
N SER A 23 7.89 12.44 2.67
CA SER A 23 7.48 13.72 2.06
C SER A 23 8.67 14.53 1.55
N ASN A 24 9.79 14.50 2.26
CA ASN A 24 11.02 15.21 1.89
C ASN A 24 11.89 14.43 0.91
N HIS A 25 11.64 13.13 0.73
CA HIS A 25 12.43 12.31 -0.19
C HIS A 25 12.06 12.60 -1.65
N ASN A 26 13.06 12.79 -2.50
CA ASN A 26 12.86 12.96 -3.94
C ASN A 26 12.52 11.61 -4.59
N MET A 27 11.25 11.38 -4.89
CA MET A 27 10.76 10.18 -5.57
C MET A 27 9.78 10.55 -6.68
N LYS A 28 9.58 9.62 -7.62
CA LYS A 28 8.61 9.79 -8.70
C LYS A 28 7.19 9.95 -8.12
N LEU A 29 6.41 10.81 -8.75
CA LEU A 29 5.05 11.12 -8.32
C LEU A 29 4.17 9.87 -8.17
N VAL A 30 4.20 8.97 -9.17
CA VAL A 30 3.45 7.70 -9.12
C VAL A 30 3.88 6.83 -7.92
N THR A 31 5.19 6.80 -7.61
CA THR A 31 5.69 6.05 -6.44
C THR A 31 5.25 6.68 -5.13
N ARG A 32 5.19 8.03 -5.05
CA ARG A 32 4.68 8.74 -3.88
C ARG A 32 3.21 8.42 -3.64
N CYS A 33 2.38 8.54 -4.66
CA CYS A 33 0.96 8.20 -4.56
C CYS A 33 0.73 6.73 -4.19
N ALA A 34 1.56 5.82 -4.70
CA ALA A 34 1.53 4.41 -4.35
C ALA A 34 1.94 4.18 -2.88
N PHE A 35 2.96 4.88 -2.38
CA PHE A 35 3.35 4.83 -0.97
C PHE A 35 2.19 5.26 -0.05
N GLU A 36 1.59 6.41 -0.34
CA GLU A 36 0.48 6.94 0.46
C GLU A 36 -0.76 6.02 0.38
N MET A 37 -1.10 5.54 -0.81
CA MET A 37 -2.18 4.57 -0.98
C MET A 37 -1.93 3.30 -0.18
N GLN A 38 -0.71 2.75 -0.21
CA GLN A 38 -0.36 1.55 0.55
C GLN A 38 -0.46 1.78 2.06
N LEU A 39 -0.01 2.94 2.53
CA LEU A 39 -0.07 3.30 3.94
C LEU A 39 -1.52 3.41 4.44
N HIS A 40 -2.43 3.92 3.61
CA HIS A 40 -3.85 4.07 3.97
C HIS A 40 -4.69 2.80 3.80
N THR A 41 -4.28 1.90 2.92
CA THR A 41 -5.03 0.67 2.65
C THR A 41 -4.43 -0.57 3.29
N MET A 42 -3.15 -0.49 3.72
CA MET A 42 -2.38 -1.61 4.29
C MET A 42 -2.34 -2.87 3.40
N THR A 43 -2.60 -2.69 2.10
CA THR A 43 -2.56 -3.78 1.12
C THR A 43 -1.13 -4.22 0.83
N ARG A 44 -0.97 -5.42 0.30
CA ARG A 44 0.38 -5.92 -0.07
C ARG A 44 0.91 -5.13 -1.27
N ALA A 45 2.22 -4.94 -1.30
CA ALA A 45 2.87 -4.15 -2.35
C ALA A 45 2.56 -4.65 -3.77
N PHE A 46 2.39 -5.96 -3.95
CA PHE A 46 2.02 -6.54 -5.24
C PHE A 46 0.56 -6.24 -5.62
N GLU A 47 -0.35 -6.35 -4.67
CA GLU A 47 -1.77 -6.02 -4.85
C GLU A 47 -1.93 -4.56 -5.25
N LEU A 48 -1.24 -3.66 -4.52
CA LEU A 48 -1.26 -2.24 -4.80
C LEU A 48 -0.67 -1.90 -6.17
N ALA A 49 0.50 -2.42 -6.49
CA ALA A 49 1.15 -2.14 -7.77
C ALA A 49 0.27 -2.52 -8.97
N ALA A 50 -0.47 -3.61 -8.85
CA ALA A 50 -1.38 -4.13 -9.86
C ALA A 50 -2.80 -3.51 -9.83
N MET A 51 -3.06 -2.50 -8.98
CA MET A 51 -4.37 -1.84 -8.84
C MET A 51 -4.85 -1.30 -10.20
N ARG A 52 -6.07 -1.66 -10.61
CA ARG A 52 -6.67 -1.22 -11.88
C ARG A 52 -7.87 -0.32 -11.64
N TRP A 53 -8.11 0.60 -12.56
CA TRP A 53 -9.27 1.48 -12.52
C TRP A 53 -10.60 0.72 -12.57
N CYS A 54 -10.67 -0.38 -13.32
CA CYS A 54 -11.88 -1.20 -13.44
C CYS A 54 -12.22 -2.01 -12.16
N ASP A 55 -11.29 -2.13 -11.23
CA ASP A 55 -11.51 -2.85 -9.96
C ASP A 55 -12.00 -1.90 -8.83
N ILE A 56 -12.24 -0.62 -9.15
CA ILE A 56 -12.67 0.41 -8.20
C ILE A 56 -14.13 0.79 -8.43
N ASP A 57 -14.95 0.57 -7.42
CA ASP A 57 -16.31 1.11 -7.36
C ASP A 57 -16.30 2.44 -6.57
N PHE A 58 -16.35 3.55 -7.30
CA PHE A 58 -16.35 4.88 -6.69
C PHE A 58 -17.65 5.20 -5.95
N LYS A 59 -18.79 4.58 -6.34
CA LYS A 59 -20.08 4.77 -5.68
C LYS A 59 -20.11 4.09 -4.33
N LEU A 60 -19.62 2.86 -4.28
CA LEU A 60 -19.52 2.08 -3.04
C LEU A 60 -18.26 2.42 -2.24
N LYS A 61 -17.33 3.21 -2.80
CA LYS A 61 -16.02 3.53 -2.23
C LYS A 61 -15.24 2.25 -1.88
N LEU A 62 -15.20 1.31 -2.79
CA LEU A 62 -14.55 0.01 -2.63
C LEU A 62 -13.56 -0.26 -3.76
N TRP A 63 -12.42 -0.82 -3.39
CA TRP A 63 -11.49 -1.45 -4.31
C TRP A 63 -11.53 -2.96 -4.11
N THR A 64 -11.86 -3.71 -5.16
CA THR A 64 -11.84 -5.17 -5.15
C THR A 64 -10.49 -5.66 -5.65
N VAL A 65 -9.67 -6.23 -4.77
CA VAL A 65 -8.44 -6.90 -5.17
C VAL A 65 -8.80 -8.28 -5.72
N PRO A 66 -8.57 -8.55 -7.02
CA PRO A 66 -8.92 -9.82 -7.62
C PRO A 66 -8.17 -11.00 -6.99
N LYS A 67 -8.84 -12.16 -6.88
CA LYS A 67 -8.32 -13.37 -6.21
C LYS A 67 -6.93 -13.83 -6.68
N PHE A 68 -6.59 -13.61 -7.95
CA PHE A 68 -5.30 -14.03 -8.51
C PHE A 68 -4.12 -13.13 -8.09
N TYR A 69 -4.39 -11.97 -7.49
CA TYR A 69 -3.36 -11.13 -6.87
C TYR A 69 -3.21 -11.38 -5.37
N THR A 70 -4.19 -11.99 -4.73
CA THR A 70 -4.19 -12.23 -3.29
C THR A 70 -3.45 -13.52 -2.93
N LYS A 71 -2.73 -13.53 -1.83
CA LYS A 71 -2.02 -14.73 -1.34
C LYS A 71 -2.98 -15.87 -0.98
N GLY A 72 -4.19 -15.54 -0.51
CA GLY A 72 -5.21 -16.51 -0.08
C GLY A 72 -6.09 -17.02 -1.20
N GLY A 73 -5.94 -16.55 -2.45
CA GLY A 73 -6.77 -16.95 -3.58
C GLY A 73 -8.25 -16.57 -3.46
N ARG A 74 -8.58 -15.59 -2.60
CA ARG A 74 -9.92 -15.01 -2.42
C ARG A 74 -9.87 -13.53 -2.77
N GLU A 75 -10.98 -13.00 -3.24
CA GLU A 75 -11.11 -11.55 -3.41
C GLU A 75 -10.98 -10.84 -2.07
N HIS A 76 -10.29 -9.70 -2.08
CA HIS A 76 -10.16 -8.86 -0.90
C HIS A 76 -10.79 -7.50 -1.18
N LEU A 77 -11.79 -7.13 -0.36
CA LEU A 77 -12.49 -5.87 -0.47
C LEU A 77 -11.82 -4.83 0.42
N VAL A 78 -11.32 -3.77 -0.19
CA VAL A 78 -10.60 -2.68 0.49
C VAL A 78 -11.47 -1.44 0.49
N PRO A 79 -11.99 -0.98 1.65
CA PRO A 79 -12.72 0.27 1.75
C PRO A 79 -11.80 1.46 1.44
N LEU A 80 -12.33 2.42 0.68
CA LEU A 80 -11.63 3.64 0.31
C LEU A 80 -12.19 4.81 1.13
N ASN A 81 -11.32 5.44 1.92
CA ASN A 81 -11.65 6.66 2.65
C ASN A 81 -11.49 7.91 1.77
N GLU A 82 -11.88 9.07 2.28
CA GLU A 82 -11.81 10.34 1.53
C GLU A 82 -10.39 10.67 1.06
N TYR A 83 -9.37 10.30 1.84
CA TYR A 83 -7.98 10.54 1.46
C TYR A 83 -7.56 9.69 0.25
N THR A 84 -7.87 8.39 0.28
CA THR A 84 -7.56 7.47 -0.83
C THR A 84 -8.36 7.81 -2.08
N LEU A 85 -9.61 8.27 -1.94
CA LEU A 85 -10.40 8.78 -3.06
C LEU A 85 -9.78 10.07 -3.65
N GLY A 86 -9.24 10.95 -2.81
CA GLY A 86 -8.49 12.13 -3.22
C GLY A 86 -7.23 11.76 -4.01
N LEU A 87 -6.48 10.74 -3.56
CA LEU A 87 -5.32 10.22 -4.31
C LEU A 87 -5.72 9.65 -5.68
N LEU A 88 -6.84 8.92 -5.74
CA LEU A 88 -7.36 8.40 -7.01
C LEU A 88 -7.79 9.52 -7.95
N ALA A 89 -8.48 10.54 -7.43
CA ALA A 89 -8.84 11.73 -8.21
C ALA A 89 -7.61 12.46 -8.75
N PHE A 90 -6.56 12.57 -7.93
CA PHE A 90 -5.27 13.14 -8.34
C PHE A 90 -4.58 12.30 -9.43
N MET A 91 -4.64 10.98 -9.34
CA MET A 91 -4.05 10.08 -10.33
C MET A 91 -4.86 10.00 -11.64
N ARG A 92 -6.14 10.35 -11.62
CA ARG A 92 -7.04 10.23 -12.78
C ARG A 92 -6.54 10.94 -14.05
N PRO A 93 -6.08 12.19 -14.01
CA PRO A 93 -5.53 12.86 -15.20
C PRO A 93 -4.17 12.28 -15.64
N ILE A 94 -3.47 11.52 -14.80
CA ILE A 94 -2.14 10.97 -15.08
C ILE A 94 -2.22 9.60 -15.74
N SER A 95 -3.15 8.75 -15.29
CA SER A 95 -3.24 7.34 -15.70
C SER A 95 -4.66 6.85 -15.99
N GLY A 96 -5.65 7.75 -16.02
CA GLY A 96 -7.05 7.37 -16.16
C GLY A 96 -7.42 6.79 -17.52
N ASP A 97 -6.60 6.98 -18.54
CA ASP A 97 -6.66 6.37 -19.87
C ASP A 97 -5.96 5.00 -19.95
N GLN A 98 -5.26 4.61 -18.90
CA GLN A 98 -4.52 3.36 -18.78
C GLN A 98 -5.30 2.35 -17.92
N ALA A 99 -4.94 1.07 -18.01
CA ALA A 99 -5.59 0.02 -17.22
C ALA A 99 -5.26 0.15 -15.71
N HIS A 100 -4.02 0.54 -15.38
CA HIS A 100 -3.52 0.57 -14.01
C HIS A 100 -3.50 1.98 -13.42
N VAL A 101 -3.83 2.10 -12.13
CA VAL A 101 -3.75 3.35 -11.37
C VAL A 101 -2.31 3.84 -11.27
N PHE A 102 -1.36 2.93 -11.06
CA PHE A 102 0.07 3.20 -10.92
C PHE A 102 0.85 2.60 -12.10
N PRO A 103 0.86 3.27 -13.25
CA PRO A 103 1.51 2.73 -14.45
C PRO A 103 3.04 2.73 -14.31
N SER A 104 3.69 1.84 -15.06
CA SER A 104 5.14 1.90 -15.26
C SER A 104 5.49 3.00 -16.25
N ASP A 105 6.52 3.78 -15.95
CA ASP A 105 7.12 4.74 -16.87
C ASP A 105 8.16 4.12 -17.81
N LYS A 106 8.49 2.84 -17.59
CA LYS A 106 9.45 2.10 -18.43
C LYS A 106 8.72 1.44 -19.59
N GLN A 107 9.21 1.67 -20.79
CA GLN A 107 8.78 0.92 -21.98
C GLN A 107 9.32 -0.51 -21.91
N ASN A 108 8.56 -1.46 -22.49
CA ASN A 108 8.96 -2.87 -22.60
C ASN A 108 9.23 -3.58 -21.26
N THR A 109 8.47 -3.26 -20.22
CA THR A 109 8.55 -3.99 -18.96
C THR A 109 7.63 -5.22 -18.98
N LYS A 110 7.99 -6.22 -18.18
CA LYS A 110 7.17 -7.42 -17.96
C LYS A 110 5.76 -7.07 -17.41
N PHE A 111 5.65 -5.93 -16.70
CA PHE A 111 4.40 -5.48 -16.10
C PHE A 111 4.08 -4.05 -16.54
N PRO A 112 2.82 -3.77 -16.91
CA PRO A 112 2.38 -2.42 -17.32
C PRO A 112 2.23 -1.45 -16.14
N HIS A 113 2.45 -1.90 -14.93
CA HIS A 113 2.36 -1.13 -13.68
C HIS A 113 3.73 -0.94 -13.02
N ILE A 114 3.81 -0.08 -12.01
CA ILE A 114 5.04 0.12 -11.24
C ILE A 114 5.52 -1.20 -10.64
N SER A 115 6.82 -1.27 -10.37
CA SER A 115 7.38 -2.41 -9.64
C SER A 115 6.73 -2.53 -8.26
N PRO A 116 6.34 -3.74 -7.81
CA PRO A 116 5.91 -3.97 -6.42
C PRO A 116 6.97 -3.56 -5.39
N TYR A 117 8.22 -3.46 -5.82
CA TYR A 117 9.33 -3.03 -4.96
C TYR A 117 9.58 -1.51 -4.98
N ALA A 118 8.81 -0.73 -5.76
CA ALA A 118 9.07 0.70 -5.94
C ALA A 118 9.06 1.48 -4.62
N VAL A 119 8.05 1.25 -3.78
CA VAL A 119 7.94 1.87 -2.45
C VAL A 119 9.10 1.44 -1.56
N ASN A 120 9.41 0.14 -1.53
CA ASN A 120 10.50 -0.38 -0.71
C ASN A 120 11.88 0.14 -1.17
N SER A 121 12.08 0.29 -2.47
CA SER A 121 13.30 0.89 -3.02
C SER A 121 13.46 2.35 -2.58
N SER A 122 12.36 3.11 -2.54
CA SER A 122 12.37 4.49 -2.04
C SER A 122 12.67 4.55 -0.54
N LEU A 123 12.08 3.68 0.29
CA LEU A 123 12.40 3.57 1.71
C LEU A 123 13.89 3.31 1.94
N ASN A 124 14.50 2.42 1.14
CA ASN A 124 15.93 2.08 1.24
C ASN A 124 16.89 3.21 0.84
N LEU A 125 16.39 4.28 0.24
CA LEU A 125 17.16 5.49 -0.09
C LEU A 125 17.06 6.58 0.99
N THR A 126 16.39 6.30 2.10
CA THR A 126 16.17 7.22 3.22
C THR A 126 16.79 6.68 4.52
N THR A 127 16.66 7.46 5.60
CA THR A 127 17.02 7.05 6.97
C THR A 127 16.20 5.88 7.50
N LEU A 128 15.15 5.48 6.79
CA LEU A 128 14.29 4.32 7.14
C LEU A 128 14.88 2.98 6.66
N LYS A 129 15.99 3.01 5.92
CA LYS A 129 16.67 1.80 5.44
C LYS A 129 16.98 0.84 6.60
N GLY A 130 16.52 -0.41 6.47
CA GLY A 130 16.69 -1.44 7.49
C GLY A 130 15.77 -1.31 8.71
N ARG A 131 15.13 -0.16 8.93
CA ARG A 131 14.15 0.06 10.00
C ARG A 131 12.72 -0.26 9.56
N LEU A 132 12.39 0.03 8.29
CA LEU A 132 11.05 -0.14 7.73
C LEU A 132 11.13 -0.70 6.31
N VAL A 133 10.28 -1.65 6.02
CA VAL A 133 9.98 -2.13 4.66
C VAL A 133 8.50 -1.91 4.36
N SER A 134 8.13 -1.85 3.09
CA SER A 134 6.73 -1.60 2.69
C SER A 134 5.73 -2.62 3.28
N HIS A 135 6.13 -3.87 3.46
CA HIS A 135 5.33 -4.88 4.16
C HIS A 135 5.16 -4.56 5.66
N GLY A 136 6.09 -3.84 6.25
CA GLY A 136 6.05 -3.41 7.67
C GLY A 136 4.90 -2.47 8.00
N PHE A 137 4.30 -1.77 7.00
CA PHE A 137 3.09 -0.95 7.22
C PHE A 137 1.95 -1.77 7.81
N ARG A 138 1.80 -3.02 7.38
CA ARG A 138 0.79 -3.95 7.93
C ARG A 138 1.08 -4.31 9.39
N GLY A 139 2.37 -4.43 9.74
CA GLY A 139 2.80 -4.63 11.14
C GLY A 139 2.46 -3.43 12.00
N ILE A 140 2.71 -2.20 11.51
CA ILE A 140 2.34 -0.96 12.20
C ILE A 140 0.83 -0.92 12.46
N ALA A 141 0.01 -1.21 11.42
CA ALA A 141 -1.45 -1.22 11.55
C ALA A 141 -1.93 -2.30 12.52
N SER A 142 -1.42 -3.52 12.40
CA SER A 142 -1.78 -4.63 13.28
C SER A 142 -1.45 -4.29 14.74
N THR A 143 -0.26 -3.77 15.02
CA THR A 143 0.14 -3.34 16.37
C THR A 143 -0.79 -2.26 16.90
N TYR A 144 -1.00 -1.19 16.13
CA TYR A 144 -1.87 -0.09 16.55
C TYR A 144 -3.30 -0.54 16.82
N LEU A 145 -3.89 -1.31 15.91
CA LEU A 145 -5.28 -1.77 16.04
C LEU A 145 -5.47 -2.69 17.24
N ASN A 146 -4.51 -3.59 17.50
CA ASN A 146 -4.60 -4.52 18.63
C ASN A 146 -4.34 -3.83 19.99
N GLU A 147 -3.45 -2.83 20.04
CA GLU A 147 -3.04 -2.17 21.28
C GLU A 147 -3.91 -0.96 21.62
N SER A 148 -4.43 -0.25 20.61
CA SER A 148 -5.08 1.06 20.79
C SER A 148 -6.58 1.04 20.50
N THR A 149 -7.16 -0.12 20.12
CA THR A 149 -8.60 -0.22 19.84
C THR A 149 -9.22 -1.46 20.49
N ASN A 150 -10.56 -1.47 20.56
CA ASN A 150 -11.34 -2.61 21.07
C ASN A 150 -11.87 -3.50 19.92
N PHE A 151 -11.29 -3.42 18.72
CA PHE A 151 -11.69 -4.29 17.62
C PHE A 151 -11.31 -5.75 17.92
N LYS A 152 -12.18 -6.68 17.48
CA LYS A 152 -11.86 -8.11 17.59
C LYS A 152 -10.68 -8.44 16.69
N VAL A 153 -9.78 -9.29 17.17
CA VAL A 153 -8.59 -9.74 16.42
C VAL A 153 -8.96 -10.29 15.04
N ASP A 154 -10.02 -11.09 14.97
CA ASP A 154 -10.51 -11.65 13.69
C ASP A 154 -10.89 -10.55 12.69
N ALA A 155 -11.51 -9.46 13.14
CA ALA A 155 -11.86 -8.33 12.29
C ALA A 155 -10.59 -7.59 11.79
N ILE A 156 -9.59 -7.42 12.65
CA ILE A 156 -8.30 -6.83 12.28
C ILE A 156 -7.61 -7.71 11.21
N GLU A 157 -7.55 -9.01 11.44
CA GLU A 157 -6.95 -9.95 10.47
C GLU A 157 -7.71 -9.96 9.13
N MET A 158 -9.05 -9.86 9.14
CA MET A 158 -9.84 -9.73 7.90
C MET A 158 -9.51 -8.46 7.12
N CYS A 159 -9.32 -7.33 7.79
CA CYS A 159 -8.92 -6.07 7.15
C CYS A 159 -7.50 -6.13 6.58
N LEU A 160 -6.64 -6.93 7.20
CA LEU A 160 -5.26 -7.11 6.78
C LEU A 160 -5.06 -8.36 5.88
N ALA A 161 -6.11 -9.06 5.47
CA ALA A 161 -6.09 -10.36 4.77
C ALA A 161 -5.20 -10.48 3.53
#